data_f49ba7674b84a73ea032e97377df2805
#
_entry.id   f49ba7674b84a73ea032e97377df2805
#
_cell.length_a   1.000
_cell.length_b   1.000
_cell.length_c   1.000
_cell.angle_alpha   90.00
_cell.angle_beta   90.00
_cell.angle_gamma   90.00
#
_symmetry.space_group_name_H-M   'P 1'
#
loop_
_entity.id
_entity.type
_entity.pdbx_description
1 polymer ?
#
loop_
_entity_poly.entity_id
_entity_poly.type
_entity_poly.pdbx_seq_one_letter_code
_entity_poly.pdbx_strand_id
1 'polypeptide(L)'
;MSKAERLLWFVSTIEDTRFLKAFYDSYEGAIDVVHLNLLTRISLIGFEANHYIPLNKYANKTVNPDVSKIFNLLSGRLNQDETLLAYQSVWGLLDSFKTRYNNSVFVIPSGRHVHHVAATDFAKSRKTKRLYINYSNFPGYTFFDPEGTDCLASIYKRPDLLDEMYPEPIDAKRVFSKFYELKKNQSTIPQASSGGLNQILKKLAFSLDTIMQKLIGYVGDRRLTLSAVFAKKNTGDFFEYDEVDLSNRFMFFPMQVSTDQQVLVNYKGGSIEKALEEALSLAQSKNLVLYVREHPAEANRDKVRKKLEEMRQSYTDIRVVSQSVSELIEHSVEIVTINSTVGLECRLAGKPVSFLGDSFYEKASDMQLAKYLDRYLVEVDYHKSIVSDNDINKILKLLR
;
A
#
# COMPACT_ATOMS: atom_id res chain seq x y z
N MET A 1 -21.90 8.60 -28.24
CA MET A 1 -21.08 7.81 -27.27
C MET A 1 -19.62 8.04 -27.60
N SER A 2 -18.80 8.58 -26.71
CA SER A 2 -17.36 8.65 -26.92
C SER A 2 -16.85 7.22 -26.96
N LYS A 3 -15.98 6.89 -27.94
CA LYS A 3 -15.36 5.59 -28.06
C LYS A 3 -14.63 5.30 -26.73
N ALA A 4 -14.88 4.13 -26.11
CA ALA A 4 -14.23 3.75 -24.86
C ALA A 4 -12.70 3.84 -25.00
N GLU A 5 -12.03 4.44 -24.02
CA GLU A 5 -10.57 4.64 -24.07
C GLU A 5 -9.87 3.27 -23.98
N ARG A 6 -8.75 3.09 -24.68
CA ARG A 6 -7.92 1.89 -24.52
C ARG A 6 -7.21 1.95 -23.18
N LEU A 7 -7.18 0.85 -22.43
CA LEU A 7 -6.44 0.72 -21.18
C LEU A 7 -5.15 -0.09 -21.41
N LEU A 8 -4.05 0.36 -20.81
CA LEU A 8 -2.84 -0.43 -20.63
C LEU A 8 -2.70 -0.76 -19.15
N TRP A 9 -2.99 -2.00 -18.79
CA TRP A 9 -3.09 -2.46 -17.41
C TRP A 9 -1.82 -3.16 -16.95
N PHE A 10 -1.24 -2.70 -15.86
CA PHE A 10 -0.09 -3.34 -15.23
C PHE A 10 -0.58 -4.30 -14.15
N VAL A 11 -0.06 -5.53 -14.14
CA VAL A 11 -0.45 -6.56 -13.16
C VAL A 11 0.76 -7.16 -12.47
N SER A 12 0.76 -7.13 -11.14
CA SER A 12 1.84 -7.62 -10.28
C SER A 12 1.45 -8.86 -9.48
N THR A 13 0.16 -9.08 -9.24
CA THR A 13 -0.36 -10.15 -8.38
C THR A 13 -1.46 -10.93 -9.07
N ILE A 14 -1.78 -12.12 -8.54
CA ILE A 14 -2.93 -12.91 -9.01
C ILE A 14 -4.25 -12.16 -8.70
N GLU A 15 -4.27 -11.44 -7.60
CA GLU A 15 -5.40 -10.59 -7.22
C GLU A 15 -5.64 -9.50 -8.28
N ASP A 16 -4.58 -8.85 -8.78
CA ASP A 16 -4.68 -7.87 -9.88
C ASP A 16 -5.30 -8.50 -11.13
N THR A 17 -4.92 -9.74 -11.47
CA THR A 17 -5.46 -10.43 -12.67
C THR A 17 -6.91 -10.83 -12.51
N ARG A 18 -7.35 -11.17 -11.30
CA ARG A 18 -8.76 -11.46 -11.01
C ARG A 18 -9.61 -10.19 -11.13
N PHE A 19 -9.13 -9.11 -10.52
CA PHE A 19 -9.80 -7.82 -10.59
C PHE A 19 -9.89 -7.31 -12.03
N LEU A 20 -8.79 -7.43 -12.80
CA LEU A 20 -8.77 -7.09 -14.22
C LEU A 20 -9.84 -7.87 -15.03
N LYS A 21 -9.99 -9.19 -14.79
CA LYS A 21 -11.02 -9.98 -15.47
C LYS A 21 -12.43 -9.47 -15.15
N ALA A 22 -12.74 -9.25 -13.87
CA ALA A 22 -14.03 -8.74 -13.45
C ALA A 22 -14.31 -7.32 -14.03
N PHE A 23 -13.28 -6.49 -14.11
CA PHE A 23 -13.39 -5.18 -14.75
C PHE A 23 -13.65 -5.29 -16.26
N TYR A 24 -12.97 -6.23 -16.93
CA TYR A 24 -13.10 -6.46 -18.38
C TYR A 24 -14.50 -6.90 -18.76
N ASP A 25 -15.15 -7.74 -17.95
CA ASP A 25 -16.49 -8.25 -18.22
C ASP A 25 -17.56 -7.14 -18.32
N SER A 26 -17.30 -5.98 -17.71
CA SER A 26 -18.17 -4.80 -17.73
C SER A 26 -17.57 -3.59 -18.47
N TYR A 27 -16.43 -3.76 -19.14
CA TYR A 27 -15.76 -2.67 -19.84
C TYR A 27 -15.83 -2.81 -21.36
N GLU A 28 -16.45 -1.89 -22.06
CA GLU A 28 -16.64 -1.94 -23.53
C GLU A 28 -15.38 -1.61 -24.34
N GLY A 29 -14.29 -1.15 -23.71
CA GLY A 29 -13.06 -0.73 -24.38
C GLY A 29 -12.03 -1.86 -24.49
N ALA A 30 -10.97 -1.60 -25.27
CA ALA A 30 -9.85 -2.53 -25.39
C ALA A 30 -8.92 -2.44 -24.17
N ILE A 31 -8.49 -3.59 -23.64
CA ILE A 31 -7.50 -3.69 -22.58
C ILE A 31 -6.29 -4.45 -23.11
N ASP A 32 -5.08 -3.91 -22.90
CA ASP A 32 -3.82 -4.59 -23.10
C ASP A 32 -3.10 -4.72 -21.74
N VAL A 33 -2.25 -5.73 -21.57
CA VAL A 33 -1.72 -6.10 -20.24
C VAL A 33 -0.20 -6.15 -20.25
N VAL A 34 0.40 -5.47 -19.24
CA VAL A 34 1.84 -5.58 -18.92
C VAL A 34 1.99 -6.43 -17.66
N HIS A 35 2.64 -7.57 -17.79
CA HIS A 35 2.88 -8.51 -16.70
C HIS A 35 4.18 -8.19 -15.98
N LEU A 36 4.11 -8.00 -14.66
CA LEU A 36 5.26 -7.70 -13.82
C LEU A 36 5.81 -8.94 -13.09
N ASN A 37 5.17 -10.09 -13.30
CA ASN A 37 5.70 -11.42 -13.02
C ASN A 37 5.05 -12.48 -13.94
N LEU A 38 5.63 -13.67 -14.02
CA LEU A 38 5.14 -14.72 -14.91
C LEU A 38 3.87 -15.41 -14.41
N LEU A 39 3.65 -15.44 -13.11
CA LEU A 39 2.44 -16.02 -12.53
C LEU A 39 1.19 -15.28 -13.01
N THR A 40 1.27 -13.96 -13.16
CA THR A 40 0.17 -13.16 -13.72
C THR A 40 -0.06 -13.50 -15.21
N ARG A 41 1.01 -13.78 -15.98
CA ARG A 41 0.86 -14.19 -17.37
C ARG A 41 0.18 -15.55 -17.49
N ILE A 42 0.53 -16.49 -16.63
CA ILE A 42 -0.07 -17.83 -16.58
C ILE A 42 -1.56 -17.73 -16.18
N SER A 43 -1.89 -16.88 -15.21
CA SER A 43 -3.29 -16.72 -14.73
C SER A 43 -4.21 -16.08 -15.77
N LEU A 44 -3.67 -15.45 -16.80
CA LEU A 44 -4.39 -14.84 -17.92
C LEU A 44 -4.23 -15.62 -19.24
N ILE A 45 -3.92 -16.92 -19.19
CA ILE A 45 -3.99 -17.78 -20.38
C ILE A 45 -5.44 -17.80 -20.89
N GLY A 46 -5.60 -17.56 -22.20
CA GLY A 46 -6.92 -17.49 -22.85
C GLY A 46 -7.65 -16.14 -22.69
N PHE A 47 -7.08 -15.17 -21.96
CA PHE A 47 -7.63 -13.84 -21.91
C PHE A 47 -7.29 -13.07 -23.20
N GLU A 48 -8.30 -12.52 -23.87
CA GLU A 48 -8.16 -11.82 -25.15
C GLU A 48 -7.62 -10.40 -24.97
N ALA A 49 -6.30 -10.30 -24.99
CA ALA A 49 -5.58 -9.03 -24.89
C ALA A 49 -4.19 -9.15 -25.52
N ASN A 50 -3.54 -8.02 -25.83
CA ASN A 50 -2.11 -8.04 -26.05
C ASN A 50 -1.38 -8.13 -24.70
N HIS A 51 -0.49 -9.11 -24.59
CA HIS A 51 0.26 -9.38 -23.37
C HIS A 51 1.74 -9.03 -23.55
N TYR A 52 2.30 -8.27 -22.63
CA TYR A 52 3.67 -7.80 -22.66
C TYR A 52 4.40 -8.17 -21.36
N ILE A 53 5.70 -8.45 -21.49
CA ILE A 53 6.62 -8.64 -20.35
C ILE A 53 7.81 -7.73 -20.59
N PRO A 54 8.24 -6.92 -19.62
CA PRO A 54 9.38 -6.01 -19.77
C PRO A 54 10.71 -6.76 -19.68
N LEU A 55 11.06 -7.48 -20.77
CA LEU A 55 12.30 -8.24 -20.85
C LEU A 55 13.51 -7.31 -20.84
N ASN A 56 14.63 -7.79 -20.29
CA ASN A 56 15.89 -7.02 -20.20
C ASN A 56 16.42 -6.54 -21.56
N LYS A 57 16.08 -7.24 -22.65
CA LYS A 57 16.42 -6.79 -24.02
C LYS A 57 15.81 -5.45 -24.42
N TYR A 58 14.74 -5.02 -23.74
CA TYR A 58 14.13 -3.71 -23.96
C TYR A 58 14.82 -2.59 -23.16
N ALA A 59 15.75 -2.92 -22.26
CA ALA A 59 16.32 -1.93 -21.35
C ALA A 59 16.91 -0.73 -22.10
N ASN A 60 16.33 0.45 -21.88
CA ASN A 60 16.85 1.70 -22.41
C ASN A 60 17.91 2.27 -21.45
N LYS A 61 19.18 1.98 -21.73
CA LYS A 61 20.32 2.38 -20.90
C LYS A 61 20.61 3.88 -20.91
N THR A 62 19.96 4.67 -21.77
CA THR A 62 20.10 6.13 -21.76
C THR A 62 19.25 6.78 -20.67
N VAL A 63 18.29 6.04 -20.11
CA VAL A 63 17.44 6.48 -18.99
C VAL A 63 18.12 6.10 -17.69
N ASN A 64 18.44 7.10 -16.87
CA ASN A 64 19.15 6.92 -15.61
C ASN A 64 18.39 7.63 -14.45
N PRO A 65 17.30 7.03 -13.95
CA PRO A 65 16.53 7.58 -12.84
C PRO A 65 17.26 7.45 -11.50
N ASP A 66 16.94 8.32 -10.56
CA ASP A 66 17.31 8.08 -9.16
C ASP A 66 16.42 6.96 -8.58
N VAL A 67 17.00 5.78 -8.41
CA VAL A 67 16.31 4.60 -7.86
C VAL A 67 16.42 4.51 -6.34
N SER A 68 17.15 5.40 -5.67
CA SER A 68 17.45 5.33 -4.23
C SER A 68 16.21 5.34 -3.33
N LYS A 69 15.12 5.92 -3.80
CA LYS A 69 13.84 6.05 -3.07
C LYS A 69 12.77 5.06 -3.52
N ILE A 70 13.12 4.12 -4.41
CA ILE A 70 12.17 3.12 -4.88
C ILE A 70 11.99 2.02 -3.84
N PHE A 71 10.75 1.68 -3.56
CA PHE A 71 10.38 0.73 -2.51
C PHE A 71 11.08 -0.64 -2.64
N ASN A 72 11.28 -1.15 -3.87
CA ASN A 72 11.96 -2.44 -4.08
C ASN A 72 13.40 -2.43 -3.58
N LEU A 73 14.13 -1.32 -3.74
CA LEU A 73 15.48 -1.16 -3.22
C LEU A 73 15.46 -0.96 -1.70
N LEU A 74 14.64 -0.04 -1.19
CA LEU A 74 14.55 0.27 0.23
C LEU A 74 14.12 -0.93 1.08
N SER A 75 13.23 -1.78 0.55
CA SER A 75 12.78 -3.00 1.23
C SER A 75 13.70 -4.22 1.04
N GLY A 76 14.81 -4.06 0.31
CA GLY A 76 15.74 -5.15 0.02
C GLY A 76 15.20 -6.24 -0.92
N ARG A 77 14.10 -5.98 -1.62
CA ARG A 77 13.52 -6.94 -2.60
C ARG A 77 14.36 -7.08 -3.85
N LEU A 78 15.00 -6.01 -4.26
CA LEU A 78 15.94 -5.93 -5.38
C LEU A 78 17.17 -5.12 -4.94
N ASN A 79 18.33 -5.42 -5.52
CA ASN A 79 19.49 -4.56 -5.37
C ASN A 79 19.43 -3.36 -6.33
N GLN A 80 20.42 -2.48 -6.29
CA GLN A 80 20.45 -1.24 -7.07
C GLN A 80 20.48 -1.53 -8.58
N ASP A 81 21.32 -2.46 -9.03
CA ASP A 81 21.46 -2.80 -10.46
C ASP A 81 20.19 -3.45 -11.01
N GLU A 82 19.57 -4.35 -10.24
CA GLU A 82 18.30 -4.97 -10.57
C GLU A 82 17.17 -3.94 -10.63
N THR A 83 17.13 -3.00 -9.69
CA THR A 83 16.12 -1.93 -9.67
C THR A 83 16.27 -1.03 -10.90
N LEU A 84 17.50 -0.63 -11.23
CA LEU A 84 17.77 0.17 -12.41
C LEU A 84 17.40 -0.59 -13.71
N LEU A 85 17.81 -1.85 -13.82
CA LEU A 85 17.51 -2.69 -14.98
C LEU A 85 16.00 -2.89 -15.18
N ALA A 86 15.26 -3.14 -14.09
CA ALA A 86 13.80 -3.28 -14.14
C ALA A 86 13.14 -1.99 -14.62
N TYR A 87 13.57 -0.83 -14.10
CA TYR A 87 13.08 0.47 -14.54
C TYR A 87 13.33 0.70 -16.04
N GLN A 88 14.58 0.51 -16.48
CA GLN A 88 14.99 0.69 -17.88
C GLN A 88 14.25 -0.26 -18.83
N SER A 89 13.95 -1.48 -18.38
CA SER A 89 13.25 -2.49 -19.18
C SER A 89 11.78 -2.11 -19.40
N VAL A 90 11.10 -1.60 -18.38
CA VAL A 90 9.72 -1.08 -18.53
C VAL A 90 9.71 0.14 -19.43
N TRP A 91 10.62 1.09 -19.19
CA TRP A 91 10.70 2.31 -20.00
C TRP A 91 10.90 1.97 -21.49
N GLY A 92 11.87 1.11 -21.81
CA GLY A 92 12.17 0.76 -23.19
C GLY A 92 11.08 -0.09 -23.84
N LEU A 93 10.39 -0.97 -23.08
CA LEU A 93 9.21 -1.66 -23.60
C LEU A 93 8.12 -0.64 -24.00
N LEU A 94 7.81 0.32 -23.12
CA LEU A 94 6.79 1.33 -23.40
C LEU A 94 7.18 2.23 -24.58
N ASP A 95 8.46 2.61 -24.67
CA ASP A 95 8.97 3.42 -25.78
C ASP A 95 8.91 2.66 -27.13
N SER A 96 9.07 1.34 -27.10
CA SER A 96 8.94 0.49 -28.30
C SER A 96 7.54 0.52 -28.93
N PHE A 97 6.52 0.86 -28.14
CA PHE A 97 5.13 1.00 -28.63
C PHE A 97 4.90 2.28 -29.45
N LYS A 98 5.86 3.19 -29.47
CA LYS A 98 5.78 4.48 -30.18
C LYS A 98 4.51 5.25 -29.80
N THR A 99 3.59 5.46 -30.75
CA THR A 99 2.35 6.22 -30.56
C THR A 99 1.15 5.38 -30.16
N ARG A 100 1.29 4.06 -30.09
CA ARG A 100 0.16 3.12 -29.90
C ARG A 100 -0.70 3.43 -28.68
N TYR A 101 -0.07 3.89 -27.58
CA TYR A 101 -0.75 4.13 -26.29
C TYR A 101 -0.80 5.61 -25.90
N ASN A 102 -0.53 6.55 -26.82
CA ASN A 102 -0.56 7.98 -26.49
C ASN A 102 -1.95 8.47 -25.98
N ASN A 103 -3.01 7.88 -26.51
CA ASN A 103 -4.40 8.21 -26.14
C ASN A 103 -5.04 7.11 -25.28
N SER A 104 -4.24 6.42 -24.49
CA SER A 104 -4.69 5.35 -23.60
C SER A 104 -4.65 5.81 -22.14
N VAL A 105 -5.24 5.03 -21.24
CA VAL A 105 -5.07 5.19 -19.80
C VAL A 105 -4.15 4.10 -19.29
N PHE A 106 -3.11 4.47 -18.58
CA PHE A 106 -2.27 3.51 -17.86
C PHE A 106 -2.89 3.20 -16.50
N VAL A 107 -3.29 1.95 -16.30
CA VAL A 107 -3.85 1.48 -15.03
C VAL A 107 -2.75 0.83 -14.21
N ILE A 108 -2.38 1.46 -13.09
CA ILE A 108 -1.17 1.16 -12.34
C ILE A 108 -1.53 0.80 -10.90
N PRO A 109 -1.36 -0.47 -10.46
CA PRO A 109 -1.58 -0.84 -9.06
C PRO A 109 -0.52 -0.18 -8.16
N SER A 110 -0.94 0.37 -7.03
CA SER A 110 -0.08 0.95 -5.98
C SER A 110 0.86 2.11 -6.39
N GLY A 111 1.49 2.10 -7.57
CA GLY A 111 2.36 3.19 -8.04
C GLY A 111 3.75 3.28 -7.37
N ARG A 112 4.16 2.31 -6.52
CA ARG A 112 5.37 2.41 -5.68
C ARG A 112 6.48 1.42 -6.04
N HIS A 113 6.15 0.31 -6.67
CA HIS A 113 7.13 -0.65 -7.15
C HIS A 113 7.88 -0.10 -8.37
N VAL A 114 9.10 -0.57 -8.60
CA VAL A 114 9.97 -0.06 -9.66
C VAL A 114 9.30 0.00 -11.04
N HIS A 115 8.56 -1.02 -11.40
CA HIS A 115 7.84 -1.08 -12.67
C HIS A 115 6.72 -0.04 -12.75
N HIS A 116 6.02 0.19 -11.63
CA HIS A 116 4.95 1.18 -11.52
C HIS A 116 5.52 2.61 -11.59
N VAL A 117 6.68 2.84 -10.95
CA VAL A 117 7.39 4.12 -11.02
C VAL A 117 7.83 4.40 -12.45
N ALA A 118 8.45 3.42 -13.12
CA ALA A 118 8.87 3.55 -14.53
C ALA A 118 7.67 3.84 -15.46
N ALA A 119 6.55 3.13 -15.28
CA ALA A 119 5.33 3.37 -16.04
C ALA A 119 4.74 4.75 -15.78
N THR A 120 4.76 5.20 -14.51
CA THR A 120 4.32 6.53 -14.09
C THR A 120 5.14 7.63 -14.76
N ASP A 121 6.46 7.52 -14.70
CA ASP A 121 7.36 8.54 -15.25
C ASP A 121 7.30 8.57 -16.77
N PHE A 122 7.21 7.40 -17.41
CA PHE A 122 6.97 7.32 -18.85
C PHE A 122 5.65 7.99 -19.24
N ALA A 123 4.55 7.66 -18.56
CA ALA A 123 3.25 8.26 -18.84
C ALA A 123 3.23 9.77 -18.61
N LYS A 124 3.93 10.28 -17.58
CA LYS A 124 4.12 11.72 -17.35
C LYS A 124 4.88 12.37 -18.51
N SER A 125 5.98 11.76 -18.97
CA SER A 125 6.79 12.28 -20.08
C SER A 125 6.00 12.39 -21.40
N ARG A 126 5.02 11.51 -21.58
CA ARG A 126 4.15 11.46 -22.77
C ARG A 126 2.79 12.15 -22.56
N LYS A 127 2.54 12.73 -21.37
CA LYS A 127 1.24 13.31 -20.99
C LYS A 127 0.07 12.33 -21.14
N THR A 128 0.34 11.03 -20.96
CA THR A 128 -0.66 9.97 -21.00
C THR A 128 -1.45 9.94 -19.70
N LYS A 129 -2.77 9.74 -19.78
CA LYS A 129 -3.65 9.59 -18.61
C LYS A 129 -3.23 8.38 -17.76
N ARG A 130 -3.41 8.47 -16.47
CA ARG A 130 -3.10 7.43 -15.50
C ARG A 130 -4.27 7.22 -14.56
N LEU A 131 -4.44 6.01 -14.12
CA LEU A 131 -5.35 5.62 -13.06
C LEU A 131 -4.60 4.69 -12.10
N TYR A 132 -4.45 5.10 -10.87
CA TYR A 132 -3.83 4.28 -9.84
C TYR A 132 -4.91 3.55 -9.06
N ILE A 133 -4.61 2.32 -8.66
CA ILE A 133 -5.48 1.46 -7.86
C ILE A 133 -4.76 1.06 -6.60
N ASN A 134 -5.42 1.16 -5.45
CA ASN A 134 -4.91 0.62 -4.20
C ASN A 134 -6.05 0.00 -3.38
N TYR A 135 -5.68 -0.89 -2.48
CA TYR A 135 -6.64 -1.40 -1.50
C TYR A 135 -7.14 -0.26 -0.63
N SER A 136 -8.42 -0.26 -0.36
CA SER A 136 -8.98 0.61 0.67
C SER A 136 -8.66 0.06 2.07
N ASN A 137 -8.70 0.94 3.06
CA ASN A 137 -8.62 0.57 4.47
C ASN A 137 -9.88 -0.13 4.99
N PHE A 138 -10.92 -0.24 4.14
CA PHE A 138 -12.20 -0.84 4.47
C PHE A 138 -12.51 -2.03 3.55
N PRO A 139 -13.05 -3.13 4.09
CA PRO A 139 -13.47 -4.27 3.29
C PRO A 139 -14.59 -3.86 2.33
N GLY A 140 -14.55 -4.41 1.12
CA GLY A 140 -15.54 -4.10 0.09
C GLY A 140 -15.34 -2.78 -0.65
N TYR A 141 -14.29 -2.02 -0.34
CA TYR A 141 -13.97 -0.76 -1.00
C TYR A 141 -12.60 -0.79 -1.66
N THR A 142 -12.46 -0.06 -2.76
CA THR A 142 -11.21 0.10 -3.50
C THR A 142 -10.95 1.60 -3.73
N PHE A 143 -9.69 1.98 -3.64
CA PHE A 143 -9.22 3.34 -3.87
C PHE A 143 -8.74 3.49 -5.32
N PHE A 144 -9.18 4.57 -5.98
CA PHE A 144 -8.73 4.97 -7.31
C PHE A 144 -8.36 6.44 -7.31
N ASP A 145 -7.27 6.80 -8.01
CA ASP A 145 -6.82 8.20 -8.10
C ASP A 145 -6.02 8.43 -9.39
N PRO A 146 -6.16 9.59 -10.06
CA PRO A 146 -5.46 9.87 -11.32
C PRO A 146 -3.98 10.25 -11.17
N GLU A 147 -3.53 10.60 -9.96
CA GLU A 147 -2.16 11.07 -9.73
C GLU A 147 -1.26 10.08 -9.00
N GLY A 148 -1.82 9.25 -8.10
CA GLY A 148 -1.04 8.32 -7.31
C GLY A 148 -1.81 7.61 -6.23
N THR A 149 -1.09 6.99 -5.31
CA THR A 149 -1.65 6.38 -4.09
C THR A 149 -0.99 7.00 -2.87
N ASP A 150 -1.61 6.87 -1.72
CA ASP A 150 -1.13 7.41 -0.44
C ASP A 150 -0.76 8.90 -0.57
N CYS A 151 0.41 9.33 -0.08
CA CYS A 151 0.87 10.72 -0.14
C CYS A 151 1.06 11.27 -1.57
N LEU A 152 1.00 10.45 -2.61
CA LEU A 152 1.03 10.89 -4.02
C LEU A 152 -0.35 11.09 -4.63
N ALA A 153 -1.41 10.65 -3.97
CA ALA A 153 -2.78 10.83 -4.44
C ALA A 153 -3.15 12.31 -4.55
N SER A 154 -4.01 12.63 -5.51
CA SER A 154 -4.47 14.00 -5.74
C SER A 154 -5.13 14.60 -4.50
N ILE A 155 -6.02 13.82 -3.85
CA ILE A 155 -6.71 14.25 -2.63
C ILE A 155 -5.80 14.38 -1.40
N TYR A 156 -4.66 13.71 -1.37
CA TYR A 156 -3.67 13.88 -0.29
C TYR A 156 -2.96 15.23 -0.36
N LYS A 157 -2.69 15.68 -1.59
CA LYS A 157 -2.06 17.00 -1.84
C LYS A 157 -3.07 18.11 -1.66
N ARG A 158 -4.30 17.86 -2.08
CA ARG A 158 -5.41 18.81 -2.12
C ARG A 158 -6.69 18.18 -1.58
N PRO A 159 -6.89 18.10 -0.25
CA PRO A 159 -8.13 17.58 0.34
C PRO A 159 -9.38 18.35 -0.10
N ASP A 160 -9.23 19.63 -0.47
CA ASP A 160 -10.26 20.50 -1.02
C ASP A 160 -10.87 20.01 -2.34
N LEU A 161 -10.14 19.17 -3.10
CA LEU A 161 -10.71 18.50 -4.28
C LEU A 161 -11.98 17.69 -3.95
N LEU A 162 -12.06 17.15 -2.73
CA LEU A 162 -13.27 16.43 -2.29
C LEU A 162 -14.48 17.36 -2.17
N ASP A 163 -14.26 18.63 -1.87
CA ASP A 163 -15.34 19.64 -1.84
C ASP A 163 -15.71 20.07 -3.25
N GLU A 164 -14.74 20.23 -4.14
CA GLU A 164 -14.96 20.53 -5.55
C GLU A 164 -15.72 19.39 -6.28
N MET A 165 -15.29 18.13 -6.06
CA MET A 165 -15.89 16.95 -6.70
C MET A 165 -17.27 16.60 -6.14
N TYR A 166 -17.48 16.87 -4.86
CA TYR A 166 -18.70 16.51 -4.12
C TYR A 166 -19.20 17.71 -3.30
N PRO A 167 -19.78 18.74 -3.95
CA PRO A 167 -20.20 19.99 -3.31
C PRO A 167 -21.34 19.79 -2.31
N GLU A 168 -22.15 18.74 -2.51
CA GLU A 168 -23.32 18.50 -1.64
C GLU A 168 -22.89 18.19 -0.19
N PRO A 169 -23.62 18.69 0.81
CA PRO A 169 -23.33 18.41 2.22
C PRO A 169 -23.48 16.92 2.52
N ILE A 170 -22.78 16.48 3.58
CA ILE A 170 -22.78 15.10 4.05
C ILE A 170 -22.87 15.08 5.57
N ASP A 171 -23.59 14.12 6.13
CA ASP A 171 -23.62 13.87 7.55
C ASP A 171 -22.35 13.08 7.97
N ALA A 172 -21.32 13.81 8.37
CA ALA A 172 -20.03 13.22 8.74
C ALA A 172 -20.17 12.24 9.92
N LYS A 173 -21.02 12.52 10.92
CA LYS A 173 -21.21 11.63 12.08
C LYS A 173 -21.80 10.29 11.66
N ARG A 174 -22.82 10.30 10.81
CA ARG A 174 -23.43 9.07 10.28
C ARG A 174 -22.41 8.25 9.48
N VAL A 175 -21.62 8.91 8.62
CA VAL A 175 -20.59 8.25 7.81
C VAL A 175 -19.52 7.64 8.72
N PHE A 176 -19.03 8.39 9.70
CA PHE A 176 -18.00 7.90 10.62
C PHE A 176 -18.49 6.69 11.41
N SER A 177 -19.72 6.72 11.94
CA SER A 177 -20.30 5.57 12.63
C SER A 177 -20.40 4.34 11.72
N LYS A 178 -20.88 4.51 10.47
CA LYS A 178 -20.94 3.40 9.48
C LYS A 178 -19.57 2.76 9.27
N PHE A 179 -18.55 3.57 8.99
CA PHE A 179 -17.22 3.05 8.66
C PHE A 179 -16.46 2.53 9.89
N TYR A 180 -16.69 3.09 11.07
CA TYR A 180 -16.16 2.57 12.32
C TYR A 180 -16.72 1.17 12.63
N GLU A 181 -18.02 0.97 12.49
CA GLU A 181 -18.64 -0.35 12.66
C GLU A 181 -18.18 -1.36 11.61
N LEU A 182 -18.02 -0.96 10.34
CA LEU A 182 -17.44 -1.82 9.31
C LEU A 182 -16.05 -2.32 9.71
N LYS A 183 -15.23 -1.44 10.31
CA LYS A 183 -13.89 -1.78 10.74
C LYS A 183 -13.88 -2.69 11.97
N LYS A 184 -14.71 -2.39 12.96
CA LYS A 184 -14.86 -3.16 14.19
C LYS A 184 -15.31 -4.60 13.91
N ASN A 185 -16.21 -4.79 12.94
CA ASN A 185 -16.74 -6.09 12.55
C ASN A 185 -15.79 -6.88 11.63
N GLN A 186 -14.65 -6.30 11.23
CA GLN A 186 -13.65 -6.99 10.43
C GLN A 186 -12.83 -7.94 11.29
N SER A 187 -13.19 -9.23 11.29
CA SER A 187 -12.56 -10.25 12.14
C SER A 187 -11.09 -10.57 11.77
N THR A 188 -10.65 -10.30 10.55
CA THR A 188 -9.25 -10.49 10.09
C THR A 188 -8.95 -9.64 8.87
N ILE A 189 -7.75 -9.07 8.81
CA ILE A 189 -7.23 -8.48 7.58
C ILE A 189 -6.96 -9.61 6.59
N PRO A 190 -7.52 -9.63 5.36
CA PRO A 190 -7.35 -10.73 4.40
C PRO A 190 -5.88 -11.07 4.11
N GLN A 191 -4.98 -10.11 4.26
CA GLN A 191 -3.53 -10.27 4.10
C GLN A 191 -2.87 -11.08 5.22
N ALA A 192 -3.47 -11.16 6.41
CA ALA A 192 -2.93 -11.88 7.58
C ALA A 192 -3.45 -13.31 7.73
N SER A 193 -4.52 -13.69 7.04
CA SER A 193 -5.28 -14.93 7.28
C SER A 193 -4.79 -16.17 6.52
N SER A 194 -3.78 -16.09 5.64
CA SER A 194 -3.26 -17.25 4.92
C SER A 194 -2.19 -17.98 5.73
N GLY A 195 -2.59 -18.89 6.63
CA GLY A 195 -1.66 -19.75 7.38
C GLY A 195 -1.30 -21.05 6.63
N GLY A 196 -0.18 -21.68 6.99
CA GLY A 196 0.16 -23.05 6.64
C GLY A 196 0.51 -23.31 5.18
N LEU A 197 -0.07 -24.39 4.62
CA LEU A 197 0.25 -24.93 3.30
C LEU A 197 0.15 -23.90 2.17
N ASN A 198 -0.86 -23.04 2.20
CA ASN A 198 -1.05 -21.98 1.19
C ASN A 198 0.09 -20.97 1.15
N GLN A 199 0.72 -20.65 2.28
CA GLN A 199 1.89 -19.76 2.29
C GLN A 199 3.12 -20.43 1.69
N ILE A 200 3.32 -21.71 1.96
CA ILE A 200 4.43 -22.50 1.39
C ILE A 200 4.27 -22.58 -0.12
N LEU A 201 3.07 -22.91 -0.61
CA LEU A 201 2.78 -22.97 -2.04
C LEU A 201 2.98 -21.62 -2.73
N LYS A 202 2.54 -20.52 -2.11
CA LYS A 202 2.79 -19.17 -2.63
C LYS A 202 4.30 -18.87 -2.71
N LYS A 203 5.06 -19.18 -1.66
CA LYS A 203 6.51 -18.97 -1.65
C LYS A 203 7.23 -19.81 -2.71
N LEU A 204 6.84 -21.09 -2.89
CA LEU A 204 7.37 -21.96 -3.94
C LEU A 204 7.07 -21.39 -5.33
N ALA A 205 5.83 -20.95 -5.59
CA ALA A 205 5.46 -20.32 -6.85
C ALA A 205 6.31 -19.07 -7.15
N PHE A 206 6.55 -18.21 -6.16
CA PHE A 206 7.43 -17.05 -6.30
C PHE A 206 8.91 -17.44 -6.52
N SER A 207 9.38 -18.53 -5.92
CA SER A 207 10.74 -19.01 -6.15
C SER A 207 10.90 -19.55 -7.57
N LEU A 208 9.91 -20.28 -8.08
CA LEU A 208 9.87 -20.73 -9.46
C LEU A 208 9.83 -19.54 -10.44
N ASP A 209 9.00 -18.53 -10.14
CA ASP A 209 8.97 -17.28 -10.91
C ASP A 209 10.36 -16.61 -10.94
N THR A 210 11.07 -16.55 -9.82
CA THR A 210 12.45 -16.01 -9.76
C THR A 210 13.44 -16.78 -10.64
N ILE A 211 13.32 -18.10 -10.70
CA ILE A 211 14.16 -18.92 -11.61
C ILE A 211 13.82 -18.60 -13.06
N MET A 212 12.53 -18.57 -13.39
CA MET A 212 12.08 -18.26 -14.75
C MET A 212 12.46 -16.85 -15.19
N GLN A 213 12.41 -15.86 -14.30
CA GLN A 213 12.89 -14.49 -14.56
C GLN A 213 14.33 -14.48 -15.07
N LYS A 214 15.21 -15.27 -14.46
CA LYS A 214 16.62 -15.39 -14.89
C LYS A 214 16.73 -16.05 -16.26
N LEU A 215 15.96 -17.11 -16.51
CA LEU A 215 16.01 -17.87 -17.77
C LEU A 215 15.54 -17.05 -18.97
N ILE A 216 14.49 -16.25 -18.82
CA ILE A 216 13.94 -15.46 -19.93
C ILE A 216 14.52 -14.04 -20.03
N GLY A 217 15.43 -13.66 -19.11
CA GLY A 217 16.03 -12.33 -19.09
C GLY A 217 15.03 -11.23 -18.70
N TYR A 218 14.49 -11.31 -17.50
CA TYR A 218 13.51 -10.39 -16.95
C TYR A 218 13.77 -10.14 -15.46
N VAL A 219 13.47 -8.95 -14.96
CA VAL A 219 13.50 -8.62 -13.52
C VAL A 219 12.11 -8.29 -13.05
N GLY A 220 11.54 -9.11 -12.18
CA GLY A 220 10.26 -8.89 -11.53
C GLY A 220 10.34 -7.92 -10.35
N ASP A 221 9.22 -7.78 -9.62
CA ASP A 221 9.11 -6.86 -8.49
C ASP A 221 9.82 -7.33 -7.22
N ARG A 222 10.21 -8.58 -7.14
CA ARG A 222 11.01 -9.20 -6.07
C ARG A 222 11.73 -10.45 -6.56
N ARG A 223 12.77 -10.83 -5.81
CA ARG A 223 13.43 -12.13 -5.95
C ARG A 223 13.31 -12.92 -4.64
N LEU A 224 12.87 -14.15 -4.74
CA LEU A 224 12.76 -15.07 -3.62
C LEU A 224 13.59 -16.32 -3.89
N THR A 225 14.60 -16.56 -3.06
CA THR A 225 15.43 -17.76 -3.15
C THR A 225 14.72 -18.98 -2.55
N LEU A 226 15.01 -20.18 -3.02
CA LEU A 226 14.47 -21.41 -2.44
C LEU A 226 14.82 -21.55 -0.96
N SER A 227 16.01 -21.13 -0.54
CA SER A 227 16.41 -21.12 0.87
C SER A 227 15.50 -20.25 1.73
N ALA A 228 15.04 -19.12 1.21
CA ALA A 228 14.09 -18.24 1.93
C ALA A 228 12.69 -18.86 2.08
N VAL A 229 12.31 -19.81 1.21
CA VAL A 229 11.04 -20.56 1.36
C VAL A 229 11.05 -21.41 2.63
N PHE A 230 12.17 -22.10 2.85
CA PHE A 230 12.36 -23.05 3.96
C PHE A 230 12.99 -22.43 5.19
N ALA A 231 13.36 -21.14 5.15
CA ALA A 231 13.84 -20.45 6.35
C ALA A 231 12.77 -20.55 7.44
N LYS A 232 13.16 -21.16 8.57
CA LYS A 232 12.30 -21.16 9.75
C LYS A 232 12.06 -19.71 10.13
N LYS A 233 10.78 -19.35 10.34
CA LYS A 233 10.50 -18.13 11.11
C LYS A 233 11.16 -18.35 12.46
N ASN A 234 12.15 -17.53 12.79
CA ASN A 234 12.56 -17.41 14.16
C ASN A 234 11.33 -16.99 14.95
N THR A 235 10.80 -17.90 15.73
CA THR A 235 9.71 -17.63 16.66
C THR A 235 10.26 -16.85 17.85
N GLY A 236 11.29 -16.06 17.65
CA GLY A 236 11.97 -15.15 18.56
C GLY A 236 12.06 -15.66 20.00
N ASP A 237 13.17 -15.41 20.66
CA ASP A 237 13.29 -15.60 22.09
C ASP A 237 12.15 -14.91 22.83
N PHE A 238 11.79 -15.44 24.00
CA PHE A 238 10.82 -14.84 24.90
C PHE A 238 11.14 -13.35 25.06
N PHE A 239 10.17 -12.50 24.72
CA PHE A 239 10.24 -11.07 24.93
C PHE A 239 9.33 -10.72 26.11
N GLU A 240 9.90 -10.15 27.15
CA GLU A 240 9.15 -9.76 28.32
C GLU A 240 8.40 -8.45 28.07
N TYR A 241 7.07 -8.51 28.13
CA TYR A 241 6.22 -7.33 28.05
C TYR A 241 6.03 -6.71 29.41
N ASP A 242 5.91 -5.39 29.44
CA ASP A 242 5.66 -4.65 30.66
C ASP A 242 4.24 -4.89 31.17
N GLU A 243 4.07 -4.86 32.50
CA GLU A 243 2.75 -4.82 33.11
C GLU A 243 2.03 -3.52 32.73
N VAL A 244 0.75 -3.62 32.45
CA VAL A 244 -0.08 -2.49 32.00
C VAL A 244 -1.02 -2.07 33.09
N ASP A 245 -0.94 -0.81 33.45
CA ASP A 245 -1.98 -0.13 34.21
C ASP A 245 -2.74 0.82 33.28
N LEU A 246 -3.92 0.39 32.82
CA LEU A 246 -4.77 1.16 31.91
C LEU A 246 -5.43 2.37 32.59
N SER A 247 -5.33 2.51 33.91
CA SER A 247 -5.79 3.70 34.63
C SER A 247 -4.80 4.87 34.52
N ASN A 248 -3.55 4.59 34.19
CA ASN A 248 -2.53 5.62 33.96
C ASN A 248 -2.84 6.42 32.69
N ARG A 249 -2.38 7.67 32.67
CA ARG A 249 -2.44 8.49 31.47
C ARG A 249 -1.28 8.14 30.54
N PHE A 250 -1.57 7.58 29.37
CA PHE A 250 -0.54 7.18 28.42
C PHE A 250 -0.88 7.60 26.98
N MET A 251 0.16 7.73 26.18
CA MET A 251 0.11 7.84 24.73
C MET A 251 0.37 6.45 24.12
N PHE A 252 -0.41 6.04 23.14
CA PHE A 252 -0.26 4.74 22.50
C PHE A 252 0.38 4.84 21.12
N PHE A 253 1.44 4.07 20.89
CA PHE A 253 2.10 3.90 19.60
C PHE A 253 1.94 2.46 19.07
N PRO A 254 0.94 2.19 18.21
CA PRO A 254 0.87 0.94 17.46
C PRO A 254 1.94 0.94 16.39
N MET A 255 2.98 0.13 16.56
CA MET A 255 4.06 0.04 15.58
C MET A 255 3.55 -0.48 14.24
N GLN A 256 4.09 0.05 13.15
CA GLN A 256 3.95 -0.50 11.80
C GLN A 256 5.10 -1.46 11.51
N VAL A 257 4.92 -2.33 10.51
CA VAL A 257 6.00 -3.22 10.06
C VAL A 257 7.18 -2.38 9.58
N SER A 258 8.40 -2.69 10.05
CA SER A 258 9.60 -1.91 9.74
C SER A 258 9.92 -1.81 8.24
N THR A 259 9.46 -2.78 7.46
CA THR A 259 9.61 -2.82 5.99
C THR A 259 8.37 -2.33 5.25
N ASP A 260 7.41 -1.71 5.95
CA ASP A 260 6.21 -1.15 5.32
C ASP A 260 6.58 0.07 4.45
N GLN A 261 5.88 0.22 3.34
CA GLN A 261 6.02 1.35 2.43
C GLN A 261 5.73 2.69 3.13
N GLN A 262 4.79 2.73 4.08
CA GLN A 262 4.48 3.93 4.86
C GLN A 262 5.68 4.37 5.70
N VAL A 263 6.46 3.42 6.22
CA VAL A 263 7.67 3.68 7.00
C VAL A 263 8.84 4.07 6.11
N LEU A 264 9.12 3.28 5.06
CA LEU A 264 10.34 3.43 4.25
C LEU A 264 10.27 4.56 3.22
N VAL A 265 9.07 4.87 2.71
CA VAL A 265 8.89 5.80 1.57
C VAL A 265 8.11 7.06 1.97
N ASN A 266 7.03 6.89 2.73
CA ASN A 266 6.09 7.99 3.00
C ASN A 266 6.43 8.75 4.29
N TYR A 267 7.21 8.17 5.19
CA TYR A 267 7.67 8.82 6.42
C TYR A 267 9.07 9.42 6.22
N LYS A 268 9.24 10.70 6.54
CA LYS A 268 10.52 11.41 6.36
C LYS A 268 11.66 10.85 7.21
N GLY A 269 11.35 10.27 8.37
CA GLY A 269 12.35 9.61 9.23
C GLY A 269 12.87 8.29 8.64
N GLY A 270 12.17 7.66 7.69
CA GLY A 270 12.61 6.53 6.89
C GLY A 270 12.82 5.22 7.65
N SER A 271 12.54 5.17 8.95
CA SER A 271 12.67 3.95 9.76
C SER A 271 11.73 3.93 10.95
N ILE A 272 11.41 2.73 11.43
CA ILE A 272 10.55 2.55 12.61
C ILE A 272 11.27 2.97 13.90
N GLU A 273 12.59 2.84 13.95
CA GLU A 273 13.42 3.27 15.08
C GLU A 273 13.31 4.79 15.26
N LYS A 274 13.36 5.54 14.16
CA LYS A 274 13.20 7.00 14.21
C LYS A 274 11.80 7.40 14.64
N ALA A 275 10.77 6.69 14.16
CA ALA A 275 9.40 6.92 14.57
C ALA A 275 9.18 6.65 16.07
N LEU A 276 9.83 5.64 16.64
CA LEU A 276 9.82 5.36 18.08
C LEU A 276 10.43 6.52 18.89
N GLU A 277 11.58 7.05 18.45
CA GLU A 277 12.24 8.19 19.11
C GLU A 277 11.35 9.45 19.06
N GLU A 278 10.73 9.74 17.93
CA GLU A 278 9.81 10.86 17.79
C GLU A 278 8.54 10.69 18.63
N ALA A 279 7.97 9.47 18.66
CA ALA A 279 6.81 9.15 19.48
C ALA A 279 7.11 9.33 20.99
N LEU A 280 8.28 8.86 21.44
CA LEU A 280 8.70 9.04 22.83
C LEU A 280 8.90 10.51 23.17
N SER A 281 9.58 11.28 22.31
CA SER A 281 9.76 12.73 22.50
C SER A 281 8.42 13.46 22.58
N LEU A 282 7.45 13.08 21.74
CA LEU A 282 6.10 13.65 21.77
C LEU A 282 5.38 13.31 23.07
N ALA A 283 5.45 12.06 23.54
CA ALA A 283 4.83 11.64 24.80
C ALA A 283 5.42 12.41 25.99
N GLN A 284 6.76 12.53 26.06
CA GLN A 284 7.46 13.29 27.09
C GLN A 284 7.06 14.77 27.09
N SER A 285 6.92 15.39 25.92
CA SER A 285 6.49 16.80 25.81
C SER A 285 5.09 17.04 26.39
N LYS A 286 4.28 15.99 26.48
CA LYS A 286 2.91 16.02 27.03
C LYS A 286 2.80 15.42 28.45
N ASN A 287 3.92 15.07 29.06
CA ASN A 287 3.99 14.36 30.36
C ASN A 287 3.15 13.07 30.35
N LEU A 288 3.27 12.27 29.29
CA LEU A 288 2.61 10.97 29.14
C LEU A 288 3.65 9.85 29.06
N VAL A 289 3.29 8.68 29.57
CA VAL A 289 4.05 7.44 29.32
C VAL A 289 3.73 6.96 27.90
N LEU A 290 4.73 6.51 27.15
CA LEU A 290 4.53 5.90 25.84
C LEU A 290 4.31 4.39 25.97
N TYR A 291 3.13 3.92 25.61
CA TYR A 291 2.85 2.48 25.45
C TYR A 291 3.05 2.09 24.00
N VAL A 292 3.93 1.12 23.76
CA VAL A 292 4.33 0.64 22.45
C VAL A 292 3.86 -0.79 22.26
N ARG A 293 3.24 -1.08 21.14
CA ARG A 293 2.87 -2.45 20.76
C ARG A 293 3.49 -2.84 19.43
N GLU A 294 4.21 -3.98 19.44
CA GLU A 294 4.78 -4.56 18.23
C GLU A 294 3.69 -4.95 17.21
N HIS A 295 4.02 -4.81 15.92
CA HIS A 295 3.15 -5.31 14.88
C HIS A 295 3.26 -6.84 14.76
N PRO A 296 2.13 -7.60 14.74
CA PRO A 296 2.17 -9.07 14.71
C PRO A 296 2.84 -9.67 13.47
N ALA A 297 2.88 -8.91 12.36
CA ALA A 297 3.52 -9.32 11.11
C ALA A 297 4.98 -8.82 10.95
N GLU A 298 5.60 -8.24 12.01
CA GLU A 298 6.99 -7.80 11.95
C GLU A 298 7.93 -8.99 11.63
N ALA A 299 8.71 -8.83 10.56
CA ALA A 299 9.66 -9.85 10.12
C ALA A 299 11.05 -9.70 10.78
N ASN A 300 11.44 -8.45 11.09
CA ASN A 300 12.72 -8.11 11.69
C ASN A 300 12.63 -7.98 13.23
N ARG A 301 11.90 -8.91 13.87
CA ARG A 301 11.57 -8.84 15.30
C ARG A 301 12.80 -8.64 16.18
N ASP A 302 13.87 -9.37 15.93
CA ASP A 302 15.08 -9.30 16.77
C ASP A 302 15.69 -7.89 16.76
N LYS A 303 15.76 -7.25 15.57
CA LYS A 303 16.26 -5.88 15.44
C LYS A 303 15.36 -4.87 16.16
N VAL A 304 14.05 -5.00 15.96
CA VAL A 304 13.05 -4.11 16.57
C VAL A 304 13.06 -4.26 18.09
N ARG A 305 13.07 -5.48 18.60
CA ARG A 305 13.10 -5.79 20.03
C ARG A 305 14.37 -5.30 20.71
N LYS A 306 15.52 -5.49 20.05
CA LYS A 306 16.78 -4.93 20.55
C LYS A 306 16.69 -3.41 20.74
N LYS A 307 16.12 -2.69 19.76
CA LYS A 307 15.92 -1.23 19.89
C LYS A 307 14.95 -0.87 21.01
N LEU A 308 13.85 -1.61 21.15
CA LEU A 308 12.89 -1.41 22.25
C LEU A 308 13.55 -1.63 23.61
N GLU A 309 14.38 -2.64 23.75
CA GLU A 309 15.11 -2.94 24.98
C GLU A 309 16.13 -1.83 25.31
N GLU A 310 16.91 -1.36 24.34
CA GLU A 310 17.81 -0.22 24.51
C GLU A 310 17.06 1.04 24.99
N MET A 311 15.86 1.28 24.44
CA MET A 311 15.03 2.41 24.86
C MET A 311 14.46 2.23 26.28
N ARG A 312 14.01 1.03 26.65
CA ARG A 312 13.53 0.73 28.02
C ARG A 312 14.62 0.93 29.09
N GLN A 313 15.86 0.59 28.74
CA GLN A 313 17.02 0.80 29.65
C GLN A 313 17.39 2.28 29.79
N SER A 314 17.15 3.07 28.74
CA SER A 314 17.53 4.49 28.70
C SER A 314 16.44 5.44 29.21
N TYR A 315 15.17 5.02 29.14
CA TYR A 315 14.01 5.89 29.44
C TYR A 315 13.00 5.16 30.34
N THR A 316 12.52 5.86 31.36
CA THR A 316 11.51 5.34 32.29
C THR A 316 10.07 5.49 31.78
N ASP A 317 9.88 6.31 30.72
CA ASP A 317 8.57 6.72 30.22
C ASP A 317 8.10 5.91 29.00
N ILE A 318 8.67 4.72 28.80
CA ILE A 318 8.26 3.80 27.74
C ILE A 318 7.89 2.44 28.31
N ARG A 319 6.84 1.81 27.78
CA ARG A 319 6.40 0.46 28.10
C ARG A 319 6.10 -0.30 26.82
N VAL A 320 6.58 -1.53 26.73
CA VAL A 320 6.25 -2.44 25.59
C VAL A 320 5.18 -3.40 26.04
N VAL A 321 4.03 -3.33 25.42
CA VAL A 321 2.79 -3.95 25.92
C VAL A 321 2.22 -4.98 24.94
N SER A 322 1.44 -5.95 25.47
CA SER A 322 0.86 -7.05 24.69
C SER A 322 -0.67 -6.97 24.52
N GLN A 323 -1.33 -6.04 25.21
CA GLN A 323 -2.78 -5.85 25.18
C GLN A 323 -3.31 -5.64 23.76
N SER A 324 -4.60 -5.86 23.57
CA SER A 324 -5.23 -5.64 22.27
C SER A 324 -5.13 -4.18 21.81
N VAL A 325 -5.03 -3.96 20.49
CA VAL A 325 -4.99 -2.59 19.94
C VAL A 325 -6.25 -1.81 20.29
N SER A 326 -7.42 -2.45 20.25
CA SER A 326 -8.70 -1.82 20.59
C SER A 326 -8.75 -1.36 22.06
N GLU A 327 -8.28 -2.18 22.97
CA GLU A 327 -8.21 -1.86 24.40
C GLU A 327 -7.26 -0.69 24.67
N LEU A 328 -6.08 -0.70 24.04
CA LEU A 328 -5.11 0.40 24.15
C LEU A 328 -5.65 1.71 23.55
N ILE A 329 -6.36 1.66 22.42
CA ILE A 329 -7.02 2.84 21.84
C ILE A 329 -8.09 3.37 22.80
N GLU A 330 -8.89 2.49 23.38
CA GLU A 330 -9.99 2.89 24.27
C GLU A 330 -9.49 3.68 25.48
N HIS A 331 -8.42 3.24 26.14
CA HIS A 331 -7.90 3.80 27.37
C HIS A 331 -6.83 4.89 27.17
N SER A 332 -6.21 4.99 26.01
CA SER A 332 -5.19 6.02 25.75
C SER A 332 -5.76 7.42 25.77
N VAL A 333 -4.95 8.38 26.25
CA VAL A 333 -5.23 9.81 26.15
C VAL A 333 -5.11 10.28 24.72
N GLU A 334 -4.12 9.76 24.01
CA GLU A 334 -3.82 10.10 22.63
C GLU A 334 -3.10 8.94 21.95
N ILE A 335 -3.32 8.79 20.67
CA ILE A 335 -2.61 7.84 19.83
C ILE A 335 -1.57 8.59 19.00
N VAL A 336 -0.38 8.04 18.82
CA VAL A 336 0.60 8.53 17.87
C VAL A 336 0.89 7.45 16.84
N THR A 337 0.94 7.80 15.57
CA THR A 337 1.19 6.83 14.48
C THR A 337 1.92 7.51 13.32
N ILE A 338 2.60 6.74 12.47
CA ILE A 338 3.22 7.30 11.27
C ILE A 338 2.14 7.73 10.28
N ASN A 339 1.43 6.78 9.71
CA ASN A 339 0.32 6.98 8.78
C ASN A 339 -0.50 5.69 8.68
N SER A 340 -0.83 5.11 9.83
CA SER A 340 -1.54 3.83 9.91
C SER A 340 -3.06 4.01 9.76
N THR A 341 -3.72 2.93 9.35
CA THR A 341 -5.19 2.82 9.42
C THR A 341 -5.73 3.00 10.84
N VAL A 342 -4.92 2.69 11.86
CA VAL A 342 -5.27 2.98 13.27
C VAL A 342 -5.52 4.48 13.48
N GLY A 343 -4.74 5.36 12.83
CA GLY A 343 -4.99 6.79 12.89
C GLY A 343 -6.35 7.20 12.30
N LEU A 344 -6.75 6.56 11.19
CA LEU A 344 -8.09 6.74 10.64
C LEU A 344 -9.17 6.23 11.61
N GLU A 345 -9.00 5.04 12.19
CA GLU A 345 -9.93 4.47 13.18
C GLU A 345 -10.12 5.41 14.39
N CYS A 346 -9.03 6.02 14.86
CA CYS A 346 -9.07 7.01 15.93
C CYS A 346 -9.88 8.26 15.53
N ARG A 347 -9.67 8.78 14.30
CA ARG A 347 -10.47 9.89 13.77
C ARG A 347 -11.96 9.55 13.70
N LEU A 348 -12.32 8.35 13.26
CA LEU A 348 -13.71 7.89 13.20
C LEU A 348 -14.34 7.73 14.60
N ALA A 349 -13.53 7.33 15.58
CA ALA A 349 -13.94 7.21 16.99
C ALA A 349 -13.94 8.54 17.77
N GLY A 350 -13.50 9.64 17.15
CA GLY A 350 -13.34 10.93 17.82
C GLY A 350 -12.21 10.95 18.86
N LYS A 351 -11.22 10.05 18.76
CA LYS A 351 -10.05 9.98 19.65
C LYS A 351 -8.94 10.90 19.16
N PRO A 352 -8.24 11.60 20.07
CA PRO A 352 -7.05 12.38 19.70
C PRO A 352 -5.98 11.50 19.05
N VAL A 353 -5.43 11.95 17.93
CA VAL A 353 -4.36 11.26 17.21
C VAL A 353 -3.36 12.25 16.62
N SER A 354 -2.08 11.96 16.81
CA SER A 354 -0.96 12.66 16.18
C SER A 354 -0.32 11.80 15.10
N PHE A 355 0.07 12.42 13.98
CA PHE A 355 0.71 11.73 12.87
C PHE A 355 2.17 12.20 12.75
N LEU A 356 3.09 11.23 12.69
CA LEU A 356 4.52 11.49 12.46
C LEU A 356 4.84 11.59 10.96
N GLY A 357 4.01 10.98 10.14
CA GLY A 357 4.12 11.02 8.68
C GLY A 357 3.17 12.02 8.04
N ASP A 358 3.35 12.26 6.74
CA ASP A 358 2.42 13.07 5.94
C ASP A 358 1.12 12.29 5.72
N SER A 359 0.06 12.63 6.47
CA SER A 359 -1.19 11.89 6.48
C SER A 359 -2.36 12.72 5.93
N PHE A 360 -3.10 12.12 4.98
CA PHE A 360 -4.39 12.66 4.54
C PHE A 360 -5.38 12.77 5.71
N TYR A 361 -5.34 11.80 6.63
CA TYR A 361 -6.25 11.76 7.78
C TYR A 361 -6.02 12.89 8.78
N GLU A 362 -4.83 13.50 8.76
CA GLU A 362 -4.52 14.71 9.54
C GLU A 362 -5.02 15.96 8.83
N LYS A 363 -4.79 16.06 7.51
CA LYS A 363 -5.05 17.26 6.72
C LYS A 363 -6.53 17.48 6.42
N ALA A 364 -7.27 16.39 6.19
CA ALA A 364 -8.67 16.46 5.82
C ALA A 364 -9.53 16.91 7.02
N SER A 365 -10.45 17.85 6.78
CA SER A 365 -11.54 18.13 7.70
C SER A 365 -12.47 16.92 7.86
N ASP A 366 -13.31 16.88 8.87
CA ASP A 366 -14.27 15.80 9.08
C ASP A 366 -15.24 15.67 7.90
N MET A 367 -15.62 16.79 7.30
CA MET A 367 -16.48 16.81 6.11
C MET A 367 -15.77 16.19 4.89
N GLN A 368 -14.51 16.55 4.66
CA GLN A 368 -13.69 15.99 3.57
C GLN A 368 -13.42 14.49 3.80
N LEU A 369 -13.11 14.10 5.04
CA LEU A 369 -12.93 12.69 5.38
C LEU A 369 -14.22 11.88 5.16
N ALA A 370 -15.39 12.43 5.50
CA ALA A 370 -16.67 11.79 5.23
C ALA A 370 -16.95 11.66 3.72
N LYS A 371 -16.65 12.69 2.93
CA LYS A 371 -16.76 12.64 1.46
C LYS A 371 -15.80 11.61 0.85
N TYR A 372 -14.57 11.52 1.36
CA TYR A 372 -13.62 10.48 0.99
C TYR A 372 -14.21 9.08 1.18
N LEU A 373 -14.73 8.82 2.36
CA LEU A 373 -15.25 7.49 2.75
C LEU A 373 -16.50 7.11 1.95
N ASP A 374 -17.48 8.00 1.85
CA ASP A 374 -18.80 7.68 1.33
C ASP A 374 -18.92 7.86 -0.20
N ARG A 375 -18.12 8.76 -0.78
CA ARG A 375 -18.28 9.17 -2.20
C ARG A 375 -17.05 8.89 -3.06
N TYR A 376 -15.85 9.11 -2.53
CA TYR A 376 -14.62 8.94 -3.29
C TYR A 376 -14.20 7.47 -3.38
N LEU A 377 -14.22 6.74 -2.28
CA LEU A 377 -13.99 5.30 -2.30
C LEU A 377 -15.07 4.61 -3.16
N VAL A 378 -14.63 3.68 -3.99
CA VAL A 378 -15.55 2.89 -4.82
C VAL A 378 -15.91 1.62 -4.06
N GLU A 379 -17.21 1.33 -3.94
CA GLU A 379 -17.72 0.13 -3.25
C GLU A 379 -17.53 -1.11 -4.13
N VAL A 380 -16.28 -1.46 -4.36
CA VAL A 380 -15.83 -2.63 -5.12
C VAL A 380 -14.82 -3.38 -4.29
N ASP A 381 -15.08 -4.66 -4.04
CA ASP A 381 -14.15 -5.53 -3.33
C ASP A 381 -13.09 -6.06 -4.30
N TYR A 382 -11.90 -5.50 -4.21
CA TYR A 382 -10.76 -5.90 -5.04
C TYR A 382 -10.44 -7.40 -4.95
N HIS A 383 -10.60 -7.99 -3.77
CA HIS A 383 -10.28 -9.40 -3.54
C HIS A 383 -11.38 -10.34 -4.03
N LYS A 384 -12.64 -9.94 -3.95
CA LYS A 384 -13.78 -10.71 -4.46
C LYS A 384 -14.01 -10.52 -5.95
N SER A 385 -13.45 -9.44 -6.50
CA SER A 385 -13.43 -9.16 -7.94
C SER A 385 -14.84 -9.16 -8.56
N ILE A 386 -15.76 -8.40 -7.96
CA ILE A 386 -17.10 -8.13 -8.50
C ILE A 386 -17.15 -6.65 -8.86
N VAL A 387 -17.35 -6.35 -10.14
CA VAL A 387 -17.39 -4.98 -10.68
C VAL A 387 -18.64 -4.83 -11.54
N SER A 388 -19.40 -3.76 -11.35
CA SER A 388 -20.56 -3.42 -12.17
C SER A 388 -20.27 -2.29 -13.16
N ASP A 389 -21.13 -2.13 -14.17
CA ASP A 389 -21.05 -1.01 -15.12
C ASP A 389 -21.12 0.35 -14.43
N ASN A 390 -21.88 0.45 -13.33
CA ASN A 390 -21.98 1.68 -12.54
C ASN A 390 -20.65 1.99 -11.84
N ASP A 391 -19.95 0.97 -11.35
CA ASP A 391 -18.64 1.12 -10.73
C ASP A 391 -17.60 1.58 -11.74
N ILE A 392 -17.59 0.99 -12.93
CA ILE A 392 -16.73 1.41 -14.03
C ILE A 392 -16.98 2.88 -14.38
N ASN A 393 -18.24 3.29 -14.50
CA ASN A 393 -18.58 4.68 -14.78
C ASN A 393 -18.10 5.63 -13.68
N LYS A 394 -18.20 5.24 -12.42
CA LYS A 394 -17.68 6.00 -11.28
C LYS A 394 -16.15 6.12 -11.34
N ILE A 395 -15.46 5.02 -11.61
CA ILE A 395 -13.98 4.96 -11.75
C ILE A 395 -13.52 5.86 -12.91
N LEU A 396 -14.14 5.76 -14.07
CA LEU A 396 -13.75 6.52 -15.27
C LEU A 396 -14.02 8.03 -15.13
N LYS A 397 -14.97 8.43 -14.27
CA LYS A 397 -15.19 9.86 -13.96
C LYS A 397 -13.98 10.52 -13.29
N LEU A 398 -13.18 9.76 -12.56
CA LEU A 398 -11.94 10.26 -11.93
C LEU A 398 -10.85 10.64 -12.94
N LEU A 399 -11.00 10.24 -14.21
CA LEU A 399 -10.05 10.55 -15.29
C LEU A 399 -10.40 11.84 -16.05
N ARG A 400 -11.52 12.44 -15.73
CA ARG A 400 -12.00 13.68 -16.36
C ARG A 400 -11.61 14.90 -15.55
#